data_75900ce20f05e69d2df850a0356d23db
#
_entry.id   75900ce20f05e69d2df850a0356d23db
#
_cell.length_a   1.000
_cell.length_b   1.000
_cell.length_c   1.000
_cell.angle_alpha   90.00
_cell.angle_beta   90.00
_cell.angle_gamma   90.00
#
_symmetry.space_group_name_H-M   'P 1'
#
loop_
_entity.id
_entity.type
_entity.pdbx_description
1 polymer ?
#
loop_
_entity_poly.entity_id
_entity_poly.type
_entity_poly.pdbx_seq_one_letter_code
_entity_poly.pdbx_strand_id
1 'polypeptide(L)'
;MPIIADFDDLAPAELLLVLSLSRKTGRVTAVRGDQKIVLTLRNGSIVYAASPAIRERLGDILVKRGAISEHNLQRALDRQGLLLEPKVLGTILVELGLVSTAVVHQAVFSQFEAVIRQLLTWDRGELNFQSSEVPDVGAYLIDPVELLVVIGYDGLGPLVKGLVRLALKRPAAKTA
;
A
#
# COMPACT_ATOMS: atom_id res chain seq x y z
N MET A 1 -11.60 -8.67 16.60
CA MET A 1 -12.78 -7.78 16.66
C MET A 1 -12.64 -6.78 15.54
N PRO A 2 -13.63 -6.56 14.67
CA PRO A 2 -13.56 -5.52 13.65
C PRO A 2 -13.62 -4.13 14.31
N ILE A 3 -12.92 -3.16 13.72
CA ILE A 3 -13.08 -1.73 14.03
C ILE A 3 -13.97 -1.18 12.93
N ILE A 4 -15.14 -0.65 13.29
CA ILE A 4 -16.05 0.04 12.36
C ILE A 4 -16.20 1.46 12.90
N ALA A 5 -15.96 2.44 12.05
CA ALA A 5 -16.06 3.86 12.40
C ALA A 5 -16.51 4.67 11.19
N ASP A 6 -17.30 5.70 11.43
CA ASP A 6 -17.55 6.74 10.44
C ASP A 6 -16.34 7.69 10.36
N PHE A 7 -16.18 8.38 9.24
CA PHE A 7 -15.07 9.33 9.05
C PHE A 7 -15.14 10.50 10.02
N ASP A 8 -16.33 10.84 10.53
CA ASP A 8 -16.50 11.88 11.55
C ASP A 8 -15.90 11.45 12.91
N ASP A 9 -15.92 10.15 13.21
CA ASP A 9 -15.37 9.59 14.45
C ASP A 9 -13.87 9.29 14.33
N LEU A 10 -13.42 8.86 13.16
CA LEU A 10 -12.03 8.48 12.89
C LEU A 10 -11.68 8.73 11.43
N ALA A 11 -10.85 9.74 11.18
CA ALA A 11 -10.42 10.04 9.83
C ALA A 11 -9.55 8.90 9.25
N PRO A 12 -9.59 8.66 7.91
CA PRO A 12 -8.80 7.61 7.27
C PRO A 12 -7.30 7.67 7.58
N ALA A 13 -6.72 8.86 7.64
CA ALA A 13 -5.31 9.04 7.99
C ALA A 13 -5.01 8.65 9.43
N GLU A 14 -5.91 8.95 10.37
CA GLU A 14 -5.77 8.58 11.78
C GLU A 14 -5.83 7.08 11.97
N LEU A 15 -6.77 6.40 11.30
CA LEU A 15 -6.85 4.95 11.31
C LEU A 15 -5.54 4.33 10.78
N LEU A 16 -5.04 4.80 9.64
CA LEU A 16 -3.80 4.29 9.05
C LEU A 16 -2.62 4.47 9.99
N LEU A 17 -2.53 5.61 10.67
CA LEU A 17 -1.50 5.88 11.66
C LEU A 17 -1.60 4.93 12.85
N VAL A 18 -2.78 4.75 13.42
CA VAL A 18 -3.01 3.83 14.55
C VAL A 18 -2.65 2.40 14.18
N LEU A 19 -3.06 1.94 12.99
CA LEU A 19 -2.76 0.59 12.51
C LEU A 19 -1.27 0.39 12.26
N SER A 20 -0.57 1.40 11.72
CA SER A 20 0.87 1.37 11.49
C SER A 20 1.65 1.32 12.81
N LEU A 21 1.37 2.24 13.74
CA LEU A 21 2.05 2.31 15.04
C LEU A 21 1.81 1.07 15.90
N SER A 22 0.58 0.51 15.83
CA SER A 22 0.19 -0.70 16.55
C SER A 22 0.60 -1.99 15.83
N ARG A 23 1.30 -1.89 14.69
CA ARG A 23 1.77 -3.02 13.87
C ARG A 23 0.65 -4.03 13.55
N LYS A 24 -0.54 -3.52 13.23
CA LYS A 24 -1.68 -4.37 12.93
C LYS A 24 -1.53 -5.07 11.57
N THR A 25 -2.08 -6.28 11.51
CA THR A 25 -2.18 -7.09 10.29
C THR A 25 -3.66 -7.35 10.02
N GLY A 26 -4.10 -7.09 8.78
CA GLY A 26 -5.48 -7.24 8.38
C GLY A 26 -5.87 -6.38 7.18
N ARG A 27 -7.17 -6.27 6.95
CA ARG A 27 -7.76 -5.54 5.83
C ARG A 27 -8.54 -4.32 6.33
N VAL A 28 -8.26 -3.17 5.71
CA VAL A 28 -9.09 -1.96 5.80
C VAL A 28 -9.98 -1.89 4.57
N THR A 29 -11.24 -1.62 4.77
CA THR A 29 -12.19 -1.29 3.72
C THR A 29 -12.79 0.07 4.03
N ALA A 30 -12.65 1.01 3.11
CA ALA A 30 -13.35 2.29 3.15
C ALA A 30 -14.47 2.28 2.12
N VAL A 31 -15.64 2.75 2.50
CA VAL A 31 -16.84 2.78 1.65
C VAL A 31 -17.46 4.17 1.65
N ARG A 32 -17.77 4.68 0.45
CA ARG A 32 -18.52 5.93 0.23
C ARG A 32 -19.52 5.73 -0.91
N GLY A 33 -20.80 5.51 -0.57
CA GLY A 33 -21.79 5.12 -1.56
C GLY A 33 -21.38 3.85 -2.30
N ASP A 34 -21.29 3.91 -3.62
CA ASP A 34 -20.88 2.77 -4.45
C ASP A 34 -19.35 2.64 -4.60
N GLN A 35 -18.60 3.56 -4.03
CA GLN A 35 -17.13 3.55 -4.09
C GLN A 35 -16.56 2.76 -2.92
N LYS A 36 -15.55 1.95 -3.22
CA LYS A 36 -14.87 1.12 -2.24
C LYS A 36 -13.36 1.17 -2.44
N ILE A 37 -12.63 1.44 -1.37
CA ILE A 37 -11.16 1.34 -1.33
C ILE A 37 -10.79 0.21 -0.38
N VAL A 38 -9.84 -0.61 -0.79
CA VAL A 38 -9.34 -1.73 0.01
C VAL A 38 -7.84 -1.57 0.22
N LEU A 39 -7.42 -1.64 1.47
CA LEU A 39 -6.02 -1.71 1.85
C LEU A 39 -5.78 -2.99 2.64
N THR A 40 -4.63 -3.62 2.44
CA THR A 40 -4.18 -4.73 3.28
C THR A 40 -2.89 -4.33 3.96
N LEU A 41 -2.84 -4.53 5.28
CA LEU A 41 -1.66 -4.24 6.10
C LEU A 41 -1.07 -5.54 6.63
N ARG A 42 0.26 -5.58 6.70
CA ARG A 42 1.04 -6.61 7.39
C ARG A 42 2.05 -5.95 8.31
N ASN A 43 1.94 -6.22 9.63
CA ASN A 43 2.77 -5.60 10.66
C ASN A 43 2.82 -4.06 10.59
N GLY A 44 1.66 -3.45 10.27
CA GLY A 44 1.52 -2.00 10.16
C GLY A 44 1.91 -1.38 8.82
N SER A 45 2.52 -2.14 7.91
CA SER A 45 2.87 -1.67 6.56
C SER A 45 1.81 -2.07 5.54
N ILE A 46 1.53 -1.20 4.58
CA ILE A 46 0.63 -1.51 3.46
C ILE A 46 1.34 -2.46 2.51
N VAL A 47 0.70 -3.58 2.21
CA VAL A 47 1.16 -4.60 1.23
C VAL A 47 0.28 -4.66 0.00
N TYR A 48 -0.90 -4.04 0.07
CA TYR A 48 -1.85 -3.96 -1.03
C TYR A 48 -2.74 -2.73 -0.87
N ALA A 49 -2.98 -2.03 -1.96
CA ALA A 49 -3.93 -0.92 -2.03
C ALA A 49 -4.64 -0.95 -3.38
N ALA A 50 -5.97 -0.84 -3.36
CA ALA A 50 -6.78 -0.85 -4.56
C ALA A 50 -8.00 0.06 -4.44
N SER A 51 -8.31 0.71 -5.56
CA SER A 51 -9.54 1.47 -5.78
C SER A 51 -10.04 1.21 -7.21
N PRO A 52 -11.35 1.02 -7.44
CA PRO A 52 -11.91 0.88 -8.78
C PRO A 52 -11.68 2.10 -9.68
N ALA A 53 -11.49 3.29 -9.08
CA ALA A 53 -11.20 4.52 -9.83
C ALA A 53 -9.75 4.59 -10.31
N ILE A 54 -8.83 3.85 -9.67
CA ILE A 54 -7.40 3.82 -10.02
C ILE A 54 -7.11 2.49 -10.70
N ARG A 55 -7.09 2.51 -12.04
CA ARG A 55 -6.96 1.30 -12.86
C ARG A 55 -5.51 0.95 -13.20
N GLU A 56 -4.59 1.90 -13.01
CA GLU A 56 -3.18 1.71 -13.38
C GLU A 56 -2.53 0.65 -12.46
N ARG A 57 -2.09 -0.43 -13.07
CA ARG A 57 -1.44 -1.55 -12.37
C ARG A 57 0.08 -1.36 -12.35
N LEU A 58 0.78 -2.06 -11.49
CA LEU A 58 2.24 -2.02 -11.40
C LEU A 58 2.94 -2.21 -12.75
N GLY A 59 2.48 -3.19 -13.54
CA GLY A 59 3.03 -3.45 -14.87
C GLY A 59 2.88 -2.24 -15.79
N ASP A 60 1.72 -1.62 -15.81
CA ASP A 60 1.43 -0.43 -16.64
C ASP A 60 2.33 0.75 -16.25
N ILE A 61 2.52 0.96 -14.94
CA ILE A 61 3.41 2.01 -14.41
C ILE A 61 4.85 1.79 -14.88
N LEU A 62 5.34 0.55 -14.78
CA LEU A 62 6.72 0.21 -15.16
C LEU A 62 6.96 0.34 -16.66
N VAL A 63 6.02 -0.08 -17.50
CA VAL A 63 6.10 0.08 -18.97
C VAL A 63 6.04 1.55 -19.35
N LYS A 64 5.09 2.31 -18.80
CA LYS A 64 4.92 3.75 -19.06
C LYS A 64 6.15 4.57 -18.68
N ARG A 65 6.86 4.16 -17.62
CA ARG A 65 8.14 4.76 -17.19
C ARG A 65 9.34 4.29 -18.02
N GLY A 66 9.17 3.38 -18.96
CA GLY A 66 10.24 2.79 -19.73
C GLY A 66 11.18 1.88 -18.91
N ALA A 67 10.76 1.49 -17.70
CA ALA A 67 11.55 0.62 -16.83
C ALA A 67 11.61 -0.83 -17.33
N ILE A 68 10.53 -1.29 -18.00
CA ILE A 68 10.46 -2.58 -18.69
C ILE A 68 9.74 -2.42 -20.03
N SER A 69 9.95 -3.34 -20.96
CA SER A 69 9.17 -3.42 -22.19
C SER A 69 7.87 -4.21 -21.96
N GLU A 70 6.86 -4.00 -22.83
CA GLU A 70 5.64 -4.82 -22.82
C GLU A 70 5.93 -6.31 -22.97
N HIS A 71 6.91 -6.67 -23.81
CA HIS A 71 7.36 -8.05 -23.96
C HIS A 71 7.88 -8.64 -22.65
N ASN A 72 8.68 -7.90 -21.89
CA ASN A 72 9.19 -8.33 -20.59
C ASN A 72 8.07 -8.41 -19.55
N LEU A 73 7.11 -7.50 -19.58
CA LEU A 73 5.92 -7.58 -18.74
C LEU A 73 5.14 -8.88 -19.01
N GLN A 74 4.89 -9.19 -20.29
CA GLN A 74 4.17 -10.42 -20.66
C GLN A 74 4.92 -11.66 -20.19
N ARG A 75 6.23 -11.74 -20.36
CA ARG A 75 7.06 -12.85 -19.85
C ARG A 75 6.92 -13.04 -18.34
N ALA A 76 6.87 -11.94 -17.58
CA ALA A 76 6.71 -12.02 -16.13
C ALA A 76 5.29 -12.47 -15.73
N LEU A 77 4.27 -12.02 -16.45
CA LEU A 77 2.88 -12.46 -16.24
C LEU A 77 2.69 -13.94 -16.59
N ASP A 78 3.27 -14.40 -17.69
CA ASP A 78 3.25 -15.84 -18.05
C ASP A 78 3.93 -16.68 -16.98
N ARG A 79 5.08 -16.21 -16.47
CA ARG A 79 5.78 -16.87 -15.36
C ARG A 79 4.93 -16.90 -14.10
N GLN A 80 4.23 -15.80 -13.78
CA GLN A 80 3.33 -15.72 -12.63
C GLN A 80 2.21 -16.76 -12.72
N GLY A 81 1.61 -16.92 -13.89
CA GLY A 81 0.53 -17.89 -14.13
C GLY A 81 0.95 -19.35 -14.00
N LEU A 82 2.25 -19.65 -14.11
CA LEU A 82 2.79 -21.00 -13.97
C LEU A 82 3.22 -21.37 -12.54
N LEU A 83 3.23 -20.41 -11.61
CA LEU A 83 3.64 -20.65 -10.23
C LEU A 83 2.55 -21.35 -9.45
N LEU A 84 2.92 -22.39 -8.71
CA LEU A 84 2.01 -23.11 -7.79
C LEU A 84 1.72 -22.28 -6.54
N GLU A 85 2.71 -21.46 -6.10
CA GLU A 85 2.56 -20.58 -4.96
C GLU A 85 2.34 -19.14 -5.43
N PRO A 86 1.40 -18.40 -4.82
CA PRO A 86 1.15 -17.00 -5.15
C PRO A 86 2.40 -16.14 -4.91
N LYS A 87 2.80 -15.38 -5.93
CA LYS A 87 3.90 -14.41 -5.83
C LYS A 87 3.53 -13.12 -6.55
N VAL A 88 3.87 -11.97 -5.95
CA VAL A 88 3.57 -10.67 -6.57
C VAL A 88 4.43 -10.41 -7.81
N LEU A 89 3.87 -9.75 -8.80
CA LEU A 89 4.52 -9.44 -10.08
C LEU A 89 5.87 -8.74 -9.91
N GLY A 90 5.95 -7.78 -8.97
CA GLY A 90 7.19 -7.05 -8.71
C GLY A 90 8.36 -7.94 -8.33
N THR A 91 8.12 -8.93 -7.48
CA THR A 91 9.15 -9.91 -7.08
C THR A 91 9.59 -10.78 -8.27
N ILE A 92 8.64 -11.22 -9.09
CA ILE A 92 8.95 -12.01 -10.29
C ILE A 92 9.80 -11.22 -11.29
N LEU A 93 9.47 -9.95 -11.50
CA LEU A 93 10.25 -9.06 -12.38
C LEU A 93 11.70 -8.92 -11.91
N VAL A 94 11.92 -8.78 -10.60
CA VAL A 94 13.26 -8.70 -10.00
C VAL A 94 14.00 -10.04 -10.11
N GLU A 95 13.34 -11.15 -9.81
CA GLU A 95 13.94 -12.52 -9.94
C GLU A 95 14.33 -12.85 -11.37
N LEU A 96 13.59 -12.36 -12.35
CA LEU A 96 13.94 -12.49 -13.77
C LEU A 96 15.02 -11.52 -14.22
N GLY A 97 15.53 -10.66 -13.33
CA GLY A 97 16.55 -9.67 -13.66
C GLY A 97 16.08 -8.56 -14.63
N LEU A 98 14.76 -8.37 -14.77
CA LEU A 98 14.17 -7.42 -15.71
C LEU A 98 14.12 -5.99 -15.17
N VAL A 99 14.16 -5.84 -13.84
CA VAL A 99 14.11 -4.55 -13.16
C VAL A 99 14.73 -4.66 -11.78
N SER A 100 15.25 -3.57 -11.23
CA SER A 100 15.79 -3.56 -9.87
C SER A 100 14.70 -3.44 -8.82
N THR A 101 14.97 -3.95 -7.61
CA THR A 101 14.08 -3.84 -6.44
C THR A 101 13.69 -2.38 -6.14
N ALA A 102 14.65 -1.45 -6.27
CA ALA A 102 14.39 -0.03 -6.02
C ALA A 102 13.37 0.58 -6.98
N VAL A 103 13.45 0.22 -8.28
CA VAL A 103 12.49 0.70 -9.29
C VAL A 103 11.10 0.14 -9.05
N VAL A 104 11.00 -1.15 -8.69
CA VAL A 104 9.69 -1.75 -8.34
C VAL A 104 9.12 -1.11 -7.09
N HIS A 105 9.94 -0.91 -6.05
CA HIS A 105 9.50 -0.24 -4.82
C HIS A 105 8.93 1.15 -5.10
N GLN A 106 9.62 1.95 -5.92
CA GLN A 106 9.13 3.27 -6.33
C GLN A 106 7.80 3.20 -7.08
N ALA A 107 7.61 2.22 -7.96
CA ALA A 107 6.38 2.05 -8.72
C ALA A 107 5.22 1.63 -7.81
N VAL A 108 5.44 0.70 -6.89
CA VAL A 108 4.46 0.29 -5.88
C VAL A 108 4.11 1.46 -4.95
N PHE A 109 5.12 2.22 -4.49
CA PHE A 109 4.90 3.41 -3.67
C PHE A 109 3.96 4.41 -4.38
N SER A 110 4.23 4.74 -5.65
CA SER A 110 3.39 5.64 -6.44
C SER A 110 1.98 5.11 -6.65
N GLN A 111 1.83 3.80 -6.84
CA GLN A 111 0.51 3.16 -6.97
C GLN A 111 -0.30 3.30 -5.68
N PHE A 112 0.32 3.02 -4.53
CA PHE A 112 -0.37 3.13 -3.24
C PHE A 112 -0.64 4.59 -2.87
N GLU A 113 0.31 5.50 -3.16
CA GLU A 113 0.14 6.94 -2.99
C GLU A 113 -1.12 7.45 -3.70
N ALA A 114 -1.36 7.04 -4.95
CA ALA A 114 -2.54 7.43 -5.69
C ALA A 114 -3.84 6.98 -5.01
N VAL A 115 -3.88 5.74 -4.48
CA VAL A 115 -5.04 5.21 -3.75
C VAL A 115 -5.26 5.96 -2.43
N ILE A 116 -4.18 6.22 -1.67
CA ILE A 116 -4.28 6.96 -0.41
C ILE A 116 -4.70 8.41 -0.65
N ARG A 117 -4.15 9.09 -1.66
CA ARG A 117 -4.61 10.44 -2.03
C ARG A 117 -6.09 10.47 -2.33
N GLN A 118 -6.62 9.50 -3.08
CA GLN A 118 -8.05 9.39 -3.33
C GLN A 118 -8.83 9.20 -2.03
N LEU A 119 -8.39 8.29 -1.15
CA LEU A 119 -9.05 8.06 0.14
C LEU A 119 -9.12 9.33 0.99
N LEU A 120 -8.04 10.12 1.00
CA LEU A 120 -7.96 11.38 1.76
C LEU A 120 -8.81 12.52 1.17
N THR A 121 -9.31 12.39 -0.07
CA THR A 121 -10.29 13.34 -0.62
C THR A 121 -11.72 13.07 -0.17
N TRP A 122 -11.97 11.97 0.50
CA TRP A 122 -13.30 11.64 0.97
C TRP A 122 -13.59 12.37 2.28
N ASP A 123 -14.68 13.13 2.29
CA ASP A 123 -15.17 13.91 3.43
C ASP A 123 -16.12 13.13 4.36
N ARG A 124 -16.61 11.99 3.87
CA ARG A 124 -17.53 11.11 4.58
C ARG A 124 -17.41 9.68 4.08
N GLY A 125 -17.81 8.73 4.91
CA GLY A 125 -17.79 7.31 4.58
C GLY A 125 -17.61 6.46 5.83
N GLU A 126 -17.56 5.17 5.63
CA GLU A 126 -17.36 4.17 6.68
C GLU A 126 -16.00 3.51 6.50
N LEU A 127 -15.30 3.33 7.61
CA LEU A 127 -14.07 2.55 7.73
C LEU A 127 -14.36 1.25 8.45
N ASN A 128 -13.89 0.15 7.88
CA ASN A 128 -13.93 -1.16 8.50
C ASN A 128 -12.53 -1.77 8.48
N PHE A 129 -11.96 -2.01 9.65
CA PHE A 129 -10.73 -2.79 9.78
C PHE A 129 -11.06 -4.17 10.35
N GLN A 130 -10.64 -5.21 9.66
CA GLN A 130 -10.75 -6.59 10.06
C GLN A 130 -9.37 -7.22 10.18
N SER A 131 -8.99 -7.65 11.38
CA SER A 131 -7.80 -8.47 11.60
C SER A 131 -7.92 -9.78 10.83
N SER A 132 -6.91 -10.12 10.05
CA SER A 132 -6.85 -11.37 9.28
C SER A 132 -5.39 -11.75 9.06
N GLU A 133 -5.13 -13.01 8.83
CA GLU A 133 -3.82 -13.43 8.34
C GLU A 133 -3.58 -12.87 6.93
N VAL A 134 -2.37 -12.42 6.71
CA VAL A 134 -1.91 -11.90 5.41
C VAL A 134 -0.65 -12.66 5.03
N PRO A 135 -0.74 -13.60 4.06
CA PRO A 135 0.38 -14.43 3.69
C PRO A 135 1.53 -13.59 3.12
N ASP A 136 2.75 -14.08 3.29
CA ASP A 136 3.91 -13.49 2.66
C ASP A 136 4.04 -14.02 1.22
N VAL A 137 3.61 -13.20 0.29
CA VAL A 137 3.70 -13.48 -1.15
C VAL A 137 4.84 -12.70 -1.82
N GLY A 138 5.81 -12.24 -1.02
CA GLY A 138 6.89 -11.38 -1.49
C GLY A 138 6.43 -9.95 -1.81
N ALA A 139 5.37 -9.47 -1.12
CA ALA A 139 4.86 -8.12 -1.33
C ALA A 139 5.81 -7.05 -0.79
N TYR A 140 5.84 -5.90 -1.46
CA TYR A 140 6.56 -4.73 -0.99
C TYR A 140 5.84 -4.10 0.19
N LEU A 141 6.61 -3.72 1.21
CA LEU A 141 6.11 -3.11 2.43
C LEU A 141 6.23 -1.59 2.31
N ILE A 142 5.09 -0.89 2.31
CA ILE A 142 5.05 0.58 2.25
C ILE A 142 4.54 1.09 3.60
N ASP A 143 5.33 1.96 4.23
CA ASP A 143 4.92 2.58 5.50
C ASP A 143 3.82 3.63 5.25
N PRO A 144 2.63 3.48 5.86
CA PRO A 144 1.56 4.48 5.76
C PRO A 144 2.00 5.87 6.21
N VAL A 145 2.89 5.94 7.20
CA VAL A 145 3.40 7.21 7.73
C VAL A 145 4.25 7.94 6.70
N GLU A 146 5.14 7.20 5.99
CA GLU A 146 5.93 7.76 4.90
C GLU A 146 5.03 8.30 3.78
N LEU A 147 3.99 7.54 3.39
CA LEU A 147 3.01 7.98 2.41
C LEU A 147 2.31 9.27 2.83
N LEU A 148 1.82 9.36 4.07
CA LEU A 148 1.14 10.55 4.58
C LEU A 148 2.05 11.78 4.60
N VAL A 149 3.34 11.59 4.91
CA VAL A 149 4.34 12.68 4.88
C VAL A 149 4.60 13.14 3.44
N VAL A 150 4.79 12.23 2.49
CA VAL A 150 5.02 12.56 1.07
C VAL A 150 3.81 13.25 0.45
N ILE A 151 2.61 12.81 0.83
CA ILE A 151 1.35 13.44 0.39
C ILE A 151 1.20 14.87 0.94
N GLY A 152 1.93 15.23 2.01
CA GLY A 152 1.80 16.52 2.67
C GLY A 152 0.53 16.62 3.52
N TYR A 153 0.12 15.52 4.17
CA TYR A 153 -1.08 15.51 5.00
C TYR A 153 -0.86 16.33 6.28
N ASP A 154 -1.49 17.50 6.34
CA ASP A 154 -1.35 18.47 7.45
C ASP A 154 -2.28 18.19 8.64
N GLY A 155 -3.23 17.26 8.52
CA GLY A 155 -4.22 16.93 9.56
C GLY A 155 -3.63 16.26 10.81
N LEU A 156 -2.36 15.84 10.74
CA LEU A 156 -1.65 15.27 11.87
C LEU A 156 -1.08 16.42 12.73
N GLY A 157 -1.66 16.65 13.90
CA GLY A 157 -1.20 17.68 14.83
C GLY A 157 0.27 17.56 15.23
N PRO A 158 0.85 18.55 15.95
CA PRO A 158 2.28 18.63 16.25
C PRO A 158 2.86 17.39 16.95
N LEU A 159 2.06 16.70 17.79
CA LEU A 159 2.43 15.46 18.48
C LEU A 159 2.64 14.31 17.50
N VAL A 160 1.81 14.23 16.47
CA VAL A 160 1.89 13.18 15.45
C VAL A 160 3.05 13.47 14.50
N LYS A 161 3.32 14.73 14.16
CA LYS A 161 4.52 15.13 13.39
C LYS A 161 5.81 14.71 14.11
N GLY A 162 5.84 14.77 15.43
CA GLY A 162 6.96 14.27 16.25
C GLY A 162 7.11 12.76 16.21
N LEU A 163 6.01 12.00 16.35
CA LEU A 163 5.99 10.54 16.27
C LEU A 163 6.35 10.04 14.87
N VAL A 164 5.89 10.72 13.83
CA VAL A 164 6.24 10.48 12.43
C VAL A 164 7.74 10.61 12.21
N ARG A 165 8.38 11.69 12.70
CA ARG A 165 9.84 11.87 12.61
C ARG A 165 10.62 10.76 13.34
N LEU A 166 10.11 10.26 14.46
CA LEU A 166 10.71 9.15 15.19
C LEU A 166 10.55 7.81 14.45
N ALA A 167 9.40 7.57 13.81
CA ALA A 167 9.14 6.37 13.02
C ALA A 167 10.03 6.32 11.76
N LEU A 168 10.20 7.45 11.07
CA LEU A 168 11.05 7.56 9.87
C LEU A 168 12.55 7.42 10.17
N LYS A 169 12.98 7.66 11.42
CA LYS A 169 14.38 7.44 11.85
C LYS A 169 14.70 5.98 12.19
N ARG A 170 13.70 5.08 12.18
CA ARG A 170 13.95 3.64 12.39
C ARG A 170 14.60 3.05 11.14
N PRO A 171 15.77 2.39 11.26
CA PRO A 171 16.34 1.67 10.13
C PRO A 171 15.34 0.61 9.67
N ALA A 172 15.18 0.48 8.35
CA ALA A 172 14.40 -0.59 7.76
C ALA A 172 14.82 -1.92 8.40
N ALA A 173 13.87 -2.66 8.94
CA ALA A 173 14.16 -3.97 9.50
C ALA A 173 14.83 -4.79 8.40
N LYS A 174 16.09 -5.16 8.63
CA LYS A 174 16.81 -6.08 7.76
C LYS A 174 15.96 -7.34 7.67
N THR A 175 15.45 -7.61 6.49
CA THR A 175 14.94 -8.94 6.12
C THR A 175 16.09 -9.93 6.30
N ALA A 176 16.00 -10.75 7.34
CA ALA A 176 16.78 -11.97 7.46
C ALA A 176 16.09 -13.05 6.66
#